data_47808ae8440a57d9019313cffbb0b372
#
_entry.id   47808ae8440a57d9019313cffbb0b372
#
_cell.length_a   1.000
_cell.length_b   1.000
_cell.length_c   1.000
_cell.angle_alpha   90.00
_cell.angle_beta   90.00
_cell.angle_gamma   90.00
#
_symmetry.space_group_name_H-M   'P 1'
#
loop_
_entity.id
_entity.type
_entity.pdbx_description
1 polymer ?
#
loop_
_entity_poly.entity_id
_entity_poly.type
_entity_poly.pdbx_seq_one_letter_code
_entity_poly.pdbx_strand_id
1 'polypeptide(L)'
;MDKKDTKFWSNISNTILGEVQEVVKPIVGTEEGGKVIKMGADGTPTKYIDLVAEDKVIEILERTERPVTLISEEIGELKIGKGPSEAVFVVDPLDGTRNALKNIPAYGISIAIADPMGLSNSLEDLHKLTIGDIEIGFVKNFATEDIYSAQKGKGARLNGKPIKPASRKDVLGSSIGAYIYRADMSKVDRLCQTVSSMRILGSVAIELCYVADGTYDAFLDVRGNLRIVDISAAKLIIEESKGIVTDEKCKSLKSGLNVLDRTSIVASCNKDFHKGIIEILGGI
;
A
#
# COMPACT_ATOMS: atom_id res chain seq x y z
N MET A 1 -19.61 1.54 3.98
CA MET A 1 -20.03 1.39 2.54
C MET A 1 -21.08 0.30 2.41
N ASP A 2 -22.18 0.54 1.65
CA ASP A 2 -23.18 -0.50 1.46
C ASP A 2 -22.68 -1.61 0.50
N LYS A 3 -23.48 -2.69 0.39
CA LYS A 3 -23.08 -3.87 -0.39
C LYS A 3 -23.05 -3.61 -1.91
N LYS A 4 -23.89 -2.67 -2.39
CA LYS A 4 -23.99 -2.31 -3.81
C LYS A 4 -22.77 -1.45 -4.21
N ASP A 5 -22.45 -0.45 -3.40
CA ASP A 5 -21.31 0.43 -3.61
C ASP A 5 -19.98 -0.32 -3.48
N THR A 6 -19.85 -1.21 -2.48
CA THR A 6 -18.67 -2.07 -2.35
C THR A 6 -18.41 -2.88 -3.61
N LYS A 7 -19.46 -3.49 -4.20
CA LYS A 7 -19.32 -4.26 -5.44
C LYS A 7 -18.96 -3.36 -6.62
N PHE A 8 -19.57 -2.19 -6.70
CA PHE A 8 -19.31 -1.22 -7.77
C PHE A 8 -17.83 -0.79 -7.73
N TRP A 9 -17.36 -0.29 -6.59
CA TRP A 9 -16.00 0.20 -6.45
C TRP A 9 -14.94 -0.90 -6.58
N SER A 10 -15.26 -2.14 -6.15
CA SER A 10 -14.38 -3.29 -6.42
C SER A 10 -14.26 -3.59 -7.91
N ASN A 11 -15.34 -3.46 -8.69
CA ASN A 11 -15.28 -3.64 -10.14
C ASN A 11 -14.45 -2.54 -10.81
N ILE A 12 -14.63 -1.29 -10.40
CA ILE A 12 -13.81 -0.16 -10.89
C ILE A 12 -12.33 -0.38 -10.56
N SER A 13 -12.01 -0.82 -9.33
CA SER A 13 -10.63 -1.16 -8.97
C SER A 13 -10.04 -2.24 -9.89
N ASN A 14 -10.79 -3.29 -10.19
CA ASN A 14 -10.32 -4.32 -11.12
C ASN A 14 -10.08 -3.77 -12.54
N THR A 15 -10.91 -2.83 -13.01
CA THR A 15 -10.68 -2.12 -14.27
C THR A 15 -9.37 -1.31 -14.21
N ILE A 16 -9.15 -0.57 -13.12
CA ILE A 16 -7.91 0.18 -12.90
C ILE A 16 -6.70 -0.76 -12.92
N LEU A 17 -6.72 -1.87 -12.16
CA LEU A 17 -5.63 -2.85 -12.12
C LEU A 17 -5.25 -3.39 -13.51
N GLY A 18 -6.22 -3.56 -14.40
CA GLY A 18 -5.98 -4.04 -15.77
C GLY A 18 -5.49 -2.94 -16.69
N GLU A 19 -6.23 -1.83 -16.80
CA GLU A 19 -5.92 -0.77 -17.77
C GLU A 19 -4.63 -0.01 -17.43
N VAL A 20 -4.30 0.20 -16.14
CA VAL A 20 -3.02 0.81 -15.74
C VAL A 20 -1.85 -0.10 -16.14
N GLN A 21 -1.94 -1.41 -15.92
CA GLN A 21 -0.90 -2.32 -16.35
C GLN A 21 -0.67 -2.28 -17.87
N GLU A 22 -1.74 -2.23 -18.67
CA GLU A 22 -1.63 -2.19 -20.13
C GLU A 22 -0.94 -0.92 -20.63
N VAL A 23 -1.14 0.23 -20.02
CA VAL A 23 -0.46 1.48 -20.42
C VAL A 23 0.97 1.58 -19.87
N VAL A 24 1.27 0.96 -18.74
CA VAL A 24 2.61 0.93 -18.14
C VAL A 24 3.52 -0.07 -18.85
N LYS A 25 3.02 -1.25 -19.22
CA LYS A 25 3.78 -2.35 -19.80
C LYS A 25 4.69 -1.99 -20.99
N PRO A 26 4.27 -1.17 -21.96
CA PRO A 26 5.13 -0.80 -23.11
C PRO A 26 6.35 0.06 -22.74
N ILE A 27 6.31 0.75 -21.60
CA ILE A 27 7.34 1.71 -21.19
C ILE A 27 8.19 1.22 -20.00
N VAL A 28 7.92 0.00 -19.50
CA VAL A 28 8.76 -0.68 -18.50
C VAL A 28 10.15 -0.94 -19.07
N GLY A 29 11.19 -0.62 -18.32
CA GLY A 29 12.59 -0.82 -18.71
C GLY A 29 13.09 0.11 -19.82
N THR A 30 12.32 1.12 -20.24
CA THR A 30 12.69 2.07 -21.29
C THR A 30 13.28 3.36 -20.73
N GLU A 31 14.11 4.04 -21.52
CA GLU A 31 14.60 5.39 -21.18
C GLU A 31 13.45 6.41 -21.14
N GLU A 32 12.45 6.24 -22.02
CA GLU A 32 11.28 7.10 -22.04
C GLU A 32 10.51 7.07 -20.74
N GLY A 33 10.21 5.86 -20.22
CA GLY A 33 9.55 5.69 -18.93
C GLY A 33 10.29 6.36 -17.77
N GLY A 34 11.61 6.46 -17.86
CA GLY A 34 12.47 7.05 -16.83
C GLY A 34 12.61 8.57 -16.88
N LYS A 35 12.08 9.27 -17.91
CA LYS A 35 12.18 10.73 -18.01
C LYS A 35 11.44 11.44 -16.90
N VAL A 36 12.13 12.35 -16.20
CA VAL A 36 11.49 13.22 -15.20
C VAL A 36 10.65 14.27 -15.91
N ILE A 37 9.38 14.36 -15.55
CA ILE A 37 8.40 15.26 -16.18
C ILE A 37 8.12 16.48 -15.30
N LYS A 38 7.89 16.26 -14.01
CA LYS A 38 7.54 17.30 -13.02
C LYS A 38 7.98 16.88 -11.63
N MET A 39 7.68 17.71 -10.64
CA MET A 39 7.72 17.33 -9.23
C MET A 39 6.32 16.89 -8.80
N GLY A 40 6.23 15.76 -8.13
CA GLY A 40 4.99 15.23 -7.56
C GLY A 40 4.54 15.99 -6.32
N ALA A 41 3.31 15.76 -5.90
CA ALA A 41 2.73 16.39 -4.72
C ALA A 41 3.43 15.97 -3.41
N ASP A 42 4.06 14.80 -3.39
CA ASP A 42 4.87 14.30 -2.27
C ASP A 42 6.28 14.91 -2.19
N GLY A 43 6.67 15.72 -3.18
CA GLY A 43 7.97 16.38 -3.31
C GLY A 43 9.04 15.52 -3.98
N THR A 44 8.69 14.39 -4.58
CA THR A 44 9.62 13.55 -5.36
C THR A 44 9.48 13.81 -6.88
N PRO A 45 10.51 13.49 -7.70
CA PRO A 45 10.41 13.65 -9.15
C PRO A 45 9.47 12.62 -9.77
N THR A 46 8.36 13.09 -10.37
CA THR A 46 7.44 12.29 -11.20
C THR A 46 8.12 11.89 -12.51
N LYS A 47 8.16 10.62 -12.82
CA LYS A 47 8.65 10.12 -14.10
C LYS A 47 7.50 9.91 -15.08
N TYR A 48 7.83 9.79 -16.36
CA TYR A 48 6.82 9.59 -17.40
C TYR A 48 5.95 8.34 -17.13
N ILE A 49 6.55 7.26 -16.68
CA ILE A 49 5.83 6.01 -16.34
C ILE A 49 4.82 6.20 -15.19
N ASP A 50 5.17 7.01 -14.18
CA ASP A 50 4.30 7.32 -13.04
C ASP A 50 3.12 8.19 -13.50
N LEU A 51 3.40 9.20 -14.36
CA LEU A 51 2.38 10.08 -14.93
C LEU A 51 1.37 9.29 -15.78
N VAL A 52 1.85 8.41 -16.67
CA VAL A 52 0.97 7.57 -17.50
C VAL A 52 0.08 6.66 -16.66
N ALA A 53 0.62 6.10 -15.56
CA ALA A 53 -0.15 5.28 -14.64
C ALA A 53 -1.22 6.10 -13.92
N GLU A 54 -0.87 7.28 -13.39
CA GLU A 54 -1.81 8.17 -12.68
C GLU A 54 -2.90 8.72 -13.59
N ASP A 55 -2.54 9.20 -14.79
CA ASP A 55 -3.50 9.70 -15.78
C ASP A 55 -4.55 8.64 -16.13
N LYS A 56 -4.14 7.37 -16.22
CA LYS A 56 -5.07 6.26 -16.48
C LYS A 56 -6.01 6.01 -15.30
N VAL A 57 -5.55 6.12 -14.06
CA VAL A 57 -6.43 6.04 -12.86
C VAL A 57 -7.47 7.14 -12.91
N ILE A 58 -7.06 8.38 -13.18
CA ILE A 58 -7.96 9.55 -13.25
C ILE A 58 -9.00 9.35 -14.35
N GLU A 59 -8.58 8.98 -15.57
CA GLU A 59 -9.48 8.71 -16.70
C GLU A 59 -10.57 7.68 -16.36
N ILE A 60 -10.20 6.59 -15.69
CA ILE A 60 -11.17 5.55 -15.32
C ILE A 60 -12.14 6.05 -14.26
N LEU A 61 -11.67 6.80 -13.26
CA LEU A 61 -12.54 7.38 -12.24
C LEU A 61 -13.50 8.41 -12.85
N GLU A 62 -13.05 9.26 -13.77
CA GLU A 62 -13.90 10.21 -14.51
C GLU A 62 -15.00 9.50 -15.32
N ARG A 63 -14.67 8.38 -15.97
CA ARG A 63 -15.65 7.58 -16.73
C ARG A 63 -16.77 6.99 -15.87
N THR A 64 -16.62 6.93 -14.54
CA THR A 64 -17.68 6.45 -13.66
C THR A 64 -18.85 7.44 -13.53
N GLU A 65 -18.62 8.72 -13.85
CA GLU A 65 -19.56 9.84 -13.64
C GLU A 65 -20.02 9.99 -12.17
N ARG A 66 -19.43 9.24 -11.24
CA ARG A 66 -19.71 9.31 -9.79
C ARG A 66 -18.67 10.18 -9.09
N PRO A 67 -19.10 11.03 -8.15
CA PRO A 67 -18.17 11.90 -7.45
C PRO A 67 -17.27 11.11 -6.49
N VAL A 68 -15.95 11.26 -6.63
CA VAL A 68 -14.94 10.64 -5.77
C VAL A 68 -13.85 11.65 -5.42
N THR A 69 -13.15 11.39 -4.32
CA THR A 69 -11.87 12.04 -4.01
C THR A 69 -10.76 11.03 -4.26
N LEU A 70 -9.78 11.40 -5.07
CA LEU A 70 -8.54 10.66 -5.29
C LEU A 70 -7.42 11.30 -4.49
N ILE A 71 -6.70 10.48 -3.73
CA ILE A 71 -5.45 10.82 -3.03
C ILE A 71 -4.37 9.97 -3.68
N SER A 72 -3.46 10.59 -4.43
CA SER A 72 -2.44 9.89 -5.21
C SER A 72 -1.08 10.57 -5.11
N GLU A 73 -0.02 9.79 -5.29
CA GLU A 73 1.37 10.21 -5.07
C GLU A 73 1.74 11.48 -5.84
N GLU A 74 1.40 11.52 -7.14
CA GLU A 74 1.90 12.53 -8.07
C GLU A 74 1.03 13.79 -8.12
N ILE A 75 -0.30 13.63 -7.99
CA ILE A 75 -1.25 14.73 -8.04
C ILE A 75 -1.64 15.27 -6.66
N GLY A 76 -1.44 14.48 -5.60
CA GLY A 76 -1.91 14.81 -4.26
C GLY A 76 -3.39 14.48 -4.09
N GLU A 77 -4.21 15.49 -3.86
CA GLU A 77 -5.66 15.35 -3.70
C GLU A 77 -6.39 15.94 -4.91
N LEU A 78 -7.25 15.13 -5.52
CA LEU A 78 -8.09 15.52 -6.66
C LEU A 78 -9.54 15.14 -6.43
N LYS A 79 -10.46 16.09 -6.53
CA LYS A 79 -11.89 15.83 -6.54
C LYS A 79 -12.38 15.64 -7.97
N ILE A 80 -12.98 14.48 -8.23
CA ILE A 80 -13.55 14.09 -9.52
C ILE A 80 -15.08 14.10 -9.39
N GLY A 81 -15.76 14.68 -10.38
CA GLY A 81 -17.21 14.80 -10.41
C GLY A 81 -17.77 15.95 -9.57
N LYS A 82 -19.10 16.07 -9.55
CA LYS A 82 -19.84 17.14 -8.84
C LYS A 82 -20.62 16.55 -7.66
N GLY A 83 -20.61 17.26 -6.55
CA GLY A 83 -21.33 16.85 -5.34
C GLY A 83 -20.44 16.18 -4.30
N PRO A 84 -21.06 15.54 -3.30
CA PRO A 84 -20.36 14.79 -2.25
C PRO A 84 -19.60 13.59 -2.82
N SER A 85 -18.39 13.36 -2.35
CA SER A 85 -17.64 12.15 -2.71
C SER A 85 -18.34 10.90 -2.16
N GLU A 86 -18.56 9.93 -3.02
CA GLU A 86 -19.16 8.64 -2.67
C GLU A 86 -18.11 7.61 -2.24
N ALA A 87 -16.84 7.87 -2.58
CA ALA A 87 -15.69 7.10 -2.15
C ALA A 87 -14.43 7.98 -2.10
N VAL A 88 -13.49 7.61 -1.24
CA VAL A 88 -12.14 8.18 -1.22
C VAL A 88 -11.17 7.10 -1.65
N PHE A 89 -10.51 7.31 -2.79
CA PHE A 89 -9.47 6.44 -3.32
C PHE A 89 -8.11 6.93 -2.83
N VAL A 90 -7.33 6.03 -2.26
CA VAL A 90 -5.92 6.26 -1.88
C VAL A 90 -5.09 5.34 -2.75
N VAL A 91 -4.33 5.90 -3.68
CA VAL A 91 -3.69 5.13 -4.75
C VAL A 91 -2.21 5.46 -4.84
N ASP A 92 -1.38 4.43 -4.90
CA ASP A 92 -0.06 4.51 -5.53
C ASP A 92 -0.18 3.84 -6.90
N PRO A 93 -0.19 4.62 -8.00
CA PRO A 93 -0.40 4.08 -9.34
C PRO A 93 0.73 3.17 -9.83
N LEU A 94 1.95 3.36 -9.29
CA LEU A 94 3.11 2.53 -9.62
C LEU A 94 4.11 2.41 -8.46
N ASP A 95 3.76 1.64 -7.43
CA ASP A 95 4.71 1.26 -6.38
C ASP A 95 5.87 0.46 -6.98
N GLY A 96 7.10 0.88 -6.67
CA GLY A 96 8.29 0.26 -7.23
C GLY A 96 8.70 0.79 -8.61
N THR A 97 8.50 2.07 -8.93
CA THR A 97 8.91 2.71 -10.19
C THR A 97 10.35 2.40 -10.59
N ARG A 98 11.29 2.41 -9.64
CA ARG A 98 12.70 2.08 -9.93
C ARG A 98 12.87 0.63 -10.37
N ASN A 99 12.07 -0.28 -9.83
CA ASN A 99 12.06 -1.69 -10.22
C ASN A 99 11.50 -1.83 -11.63
N ALA A 100 10.38 -1.19 -11.94
CA ALA A 100 9.80 -1.18 -13.29
C ALA A 100 10.83 -0.72 -14.33
N LEU A 101 11.55 0.37 -14.06
CA LEU A 101 12.58 0.91 -14.97
C LEU A 101 13.84 0.05 -15.08
N LYS A 102 14.05 -0.92 -14.18
CA LYS A 102 15.20 -1.85 -14.19
C LYS A 102 14.79 -3.29 -14.50
N ASN A 103 13.52 -3.52 -14.87
CA ASN A 103 12.96 -4.86 -15.09
C ASN A 103 13.12 -5.80 -13.88
N ILE A 104 13.12 -5.25 -12.65
CA ILE A 104 13.08 -6.04 -11.42
C ILE A 104 11.61 -6.41 -11.16
N PRO A 105 11.23 -7.70 -10.99
CA PRO A 105 9.84 -8.16 -11.00
C PRO A 105 9.09 -7.90 -9.68
N ALA A 106 9.24 -6.70 -9.12
CA ALA A 106 8.57 -6.25 -7.91
C ALA A 106 8.13 -4.78 -8.11
N TYR A 107 7.07 -4.58 -8.88
CA TYR A 107 6.43 -3.29 -9.14
C TYR A 107 4.95 -3.50 -9.48
N GLY A 108 4.12 -2.54 -9.13
CA GLY A 108 2.69 -2.70 -9.34
C GLY A 108 1.89 -1.52 -8.81
N ILE A 109 0.62 -1.74 -8.54
CA ILE A 109 -0.31 -0.71 -8.11
C ILE A 109 -0.92 -1.07 -6.75
N SER A 110 -1.13 -0.06 -5.91
CA SER A 110 -1.82 -0.15 -4.62
C SER A 110 -3.07 0.73 -4.65
N ILE A 111 -4.25 0.17 -4.36
CA ILE A 111 -5.53 0.88 -4.32
C ILE A 111 -6.22 0.59 -3.00
N ALA A 112 -6.47 1.62 -2.21
CA ALA A 112 -7.30 1.54 -1.01
C ALA A 112 -8.51 2.46 -1.16
N ILE A 113 -9.65 2.04 -0.61
CA ILE A 113 -10.90 2.81 -0.70
C ILE A 113 -11.49 2.95 0.69
N ALA A 114 -11.74 4.20 1.09
CA ALA A 114 -12.48 4.54 2.30
C ALA A 114 -13.90 5.02 1.96
N ASP A 115 -14.79 4.80 2.92
CA ASP A 115 -16.18 5.28 2.86
C ASP A 115 -16.28 6.66 3.51
N PRO A 116 -16.61 7.73 2.79
CA PRO A 116 -16.79 9.05 3.36
C PRO A 116 -18.16 9.24 4.05
N MET A 117 -18.99 8.19 4.18
CA MET A 117 -20.33 8.31 4.75
C MET A 117 -20.34 8.91 6.16
N GLY A 118 -21.19 9.92 6.35
CA GLY A 118 -21.35 10.63 7.63
C GLY A 118 -20.42 11.85 7.79
N LEU A 119 -19.56 12.11 6.82
CA LEU A 119 -18.76 13.32 6.77
C LEU A 119 -19.47 14.38 5.93
N SER A 120 -19.47 15.65 6.36
CA SER A 120 -19.86 16.74 5.49
C SER A 120 -18.79 16.88 4.41
N ASN A 121 -19.20 17.25 3.20
CA ASN A 121 -18.33 17.24 2.01
C ASN A 121 -17.28 18.37 1.94
N SER A 122 -16.88 18.90 3.08
CA SER A 122 -15.74 19.79 3.16
C SER A 122 -14.44 18.97 3.10
N LEU A 123 -13.40 19.52 2.49
CA LEU A 123 -12.05 18.95 2.53
C LEU A 123 -11.60 18.70 3.98
N GLU A 124 -11.99 19.57 4.91
CA GLU A 124 -11.71 19.44 6.35
C GLU A 124 -12.28 18.14 6.96
N ASP A 125 -13.42 17.67 6.50
CA ASP A 125 -14.03 16.43 6.99
C ASP A 125 -13.36 15.19 6.37
N LEU A 126 -12.98 15.23 5.11
CA LEU A 126 -12.24 14.13 4.47
C LEU A 126 -10.86 13.94 5.16
N HIS A 127 -10.25 15.00 5.65
CA HIS A 127 -9.01 14.93 6.44
C HIS A 127 -9.18 14.27 7.82
N LYS A 128 -10.41 13.97 8.26
CA LYS A 128 -10.66 13.16 9.47
C LYS A 128 -10.55 11.66 9.20
N LEU A 129 -10.61 11.24 7.92
CA LEU A 129 -10.38 9.85 7.57
C LEU A 129 -8.93 9.47 7.79
N THR A 130 -8.76 8.26 8.31
CA THR A 130 -7.45 7.69 8.63
C THR A 130 -7.26 6.37 7.86
N ILE A 131 -6.05 5.88 7.87
CA ILE A 131 -5.72 4.54 7.33
C ILE A 131 -6.55 3.41 7.99
N GLY A 132 -7.15 3.64 9.16
CA GLY A 132 -8.07 2.71 9.84
C GLY A 132 -9.47 2.64 9.22
N ASP A 133 -9.82 3.62 8.37
CA ASP A 133 -11.15 3.74 7.76
C ASP A 133 -11.22 3.11 6.36
N ILE A 134 -10.15 2.45 5.93
CA ILE A 134 -10.12 1.73 4.65
C ILE A 134 -11.06 0.52 4.72
N GLU A 135 -11.95 0.41 3.73
CA GLU A 135 -12.96 -0.64 3.60
C GLU A 135 -12.60 -1.69 2.54
N ILE A 136 -11.85 -1.29 1.49
CA ILE A 136 -11.48 -2.15 0.37
C ILE A 136 -10.01 -1.89 0.04
N GLY A 137 -9.24 -2.95 -0.21
CA GLY A 137 -7.83 -2.85 -0.61
C GLY A 137 -7.50 -3.81 -1.74
N PHE A 138 -6.71 -3.34 -2.70
CA PHE A 138 -6.11 -4.12 -3.77
C PHE A 138 -4.64 -3.77 -3.93
N VAL A 139 -3.81 -4.80 -4.14
CA VAL A 139 -2.42 -4.64 -4.58
C VAL A 139 -2.20 -5.62 -5.72
N LYS A 140 -1.71 -5.15 -6.86
CA LYS A 140 -1.36 -6.01 -8.00
C LYS A 140 0.13 -5.88 -8.31
N ASN A 141 0.83 -7.01 -8.38
CA ASN A 141 2.17 -7.08 -8.94
C ASN A 141 2.05 -7.24 -10.46
N PHE A 142 2.51 -6.26 -11.23
CA PHE A 142 2.40 -6.27 -12.69
C PHE A 142 3.35 -7.29 -13.36
N ALA A 143 4.42 -7.70 -12.67
CA ALA A 143 5.37 -8.66 -13.23
C ALA A 143 4.92 -10.11 -13.05
N THR A 144 4.21 -10.44 -11.95
CA THR A 144 3.76 -11.81 -11.65
C THR A 144 2.27 -12.02 -11.90
N GLU A 145 1.52 -10.96 -12.18
CA GLU A 145 0.05 -10.95 -12.32
C GLU A 145 -0.69 -11.26 -11.01
N ASP A 146 0.00 -11.33 -9.88
CA ASP A 146 -0.62 -11.60 -8.59
C ASP A 146 -1.47 -10.41 -8.12
N ILE A 147 -2.72 -10.70 -7.75
CA ILE A 147 -3.67 -9.72 -7.23
C ILE A 147 -4.04 -10.10 -5.80
N TYR A 148 -3.57 -9.29 -4.86
CA TYR A 148 -4.02 -9.32 -3.47
C TYR A 148 -5.24 -8.43 -3.31
N SER A 149 -6.23 -8.89 -2.57
CA SER A 149 -7.44 -8.12 -2.31
C SER A 149 -8.00 -8.39 -0.93
N ALA A 150 -8.60 -7.38 -0.32
CA ALA A 150 -9.35 -7.52 0.92
C ALA A 150 -10.56 -6.59 0.94
N GLN A 151 -11.60 -7.00 1.62
CA GLN A 151 -12.70 -6.18 2.07
C GLN A 151 -12.83 -6.34 3.58
N LYS A 152 -12.99 -5.24 4.29
CA LYS A 152 -13.11 -5.21 5.75
C LYS A 152 -14.18 -6.19 6.25
N GLY A 153 -13.78 -7.10 7.15
CA GLY A 153 -14.63 -8.16 7.69
C GLY A 153 -14.92 -9.34 6.73
N LYS A 154 -14.24 -9.45 5.57
CA LYS A 154 -14.46 -10.54 4.59
C LYS A 154 -13.21 -11.38 4.31
N GLY A 155 -12.11 -11.08 4.98
CA GLY A 155 -10.84 -11.75 4.79
C GLY A 155 -10.06 -11.27 3.55
N ALA A 156 -8.82 -11.71 3.45
CA ALA A 156 -7.91 -11.40 2.36
C ALA A 156 -7.79 -12.56 1.36
N ARG A 157 -7.46 -12.22 0.11
CA ARG A 157 -7.33 -13.18 -1.00
C ARG A 157 -6.13 -12.85 -1.87
N LEU A 158 -5.53 -13.90 -2.42
CA LEU A 158 -4.56 -13.84 -3.53
C LEU A 158 -5.18 -14.56 -4.74
N ASN A 159 -5.32 -13.85 -5.84
CA ASN A 159 -5.95 -14.37 -7.08
C ASN A 159 -7.32 -15.02 -6.79
N GLY A 160 -8.14 -14.35 -5.95
CA GLY A 160 -9.47 -14.80 -5.54
C GLY A 160 -9.49 -15.93 -4.49
N LYS A 161 -8.36 -16.55 -4.14
CA LYS A 161 -8.26 -17.61 -3.13
C LYS A 161 -7.95 -17.02 -1.75
N PRO A 162 -8.62 -17.48 -0.67
CA PRO A 162 -8.31 -17.04 0.69
C PRO A 162 -6.84 -17.29 1.06
N ILE A 163 -6.22 -16.32 1.71
CA ILE A 163 -4.85 -16.40 2.23
C ILE A 163 -4.80 -16.25 3.73
N LYS A 164 -3.68 -16.66 4.31
CA LYS A 164 -3.36 -16.50 5.73
C LYS A 164 -1.85 -16.31 5.90
N PRO A 165 -1.40 -15.56 6.90
CA PRO A 165 0.01 -15.37 7.17
C PRO A 165 0.68 -16.63 7.71
N ALA A 166 2.01 -16.62 7.81
CA ALA A 166 2.78 -17.70 8.42
C ALA A 166 2.38 -17.92 9.90
N SER A 167 2.63 -19.12 10.39
CA SER A 167 2.32 -19.51 11.78
C SER A 167 3.52 -19.49 12.72
N ARG A 168 4.65 -18.88 12.28
CA ARG A 168 5.88 -18.80 13.07
C ARG A 168 5.67 -17.98 14.34
N LYS A 169 6.27 -18.41 15.46
CA LYS A 169 6.19 -17.72 16.75
C LYS A 169 7.49 -17.01 17.11
N ASP A 170 8.62 -17.60 16.74
CA ASP A 170 9.93 -17.09 17.12
C ASP A 170 10.57 -16.25 16.00
N VAL A 171 11.16 -15.13 16.36
CA VAL A 171 11.87 -14.26 15.43
C VAL A 171 13.20 -14.88 14.98
N LEU A 172 13.83 -15.68 15.87
CA LEU A 172 15.05 -16.39 15.54
C LEU A 172 14.86 -17.29 14.31
N GLY A 173 15.70 -17.11 13.32
CA GLY A 173 15.67 -17.91 12.09
C GLY A 173 14.53 -17.55 11.13
N SER A 174 13.86 -16.41 11.30
CA SER A 174 12.78 -15.95 10.42
C SER A 174 13.28 -15.38 9.10
N SER A 175 12.36 -15.22 8.16
CA SER A 175 12.55 -14.57 6.86
C SER A 175 11.69 -13.33 6.76
N ILE A 176 12.30 -12.16 6.63
CA ILE A 176 11.58 -10.88 6.67
C ILE A 176 11.91 -9.99 5.47
N GLY A 177 11.00 -9.09 5.15
CA GLY A 177 11.28 -7.88 4.39
C GLY A 177 11.61 -6.74 5.35
N ALA A 178 12.62 -5.91 5.06
CA ALA A 178 12.94 -4.80 5.95
C ALA A 178 13.70 -3.67 5.25
N TYR A 179 13.21 -2.44 5.36
CA TYR A 179 13.90 -1.26 4.84
C TYR A 179 14.72 -0.63 5.95
N ILE A 180 16.00 -1.03 6.02
CA ILE A 180 16.94 -0.63 7.08
C ILE A 180 18.01 0.37 6.61
N TYR A 181 18.15 0.60 5.31
CA TYR A 181 19.08 1.61 4.80
C TYR A 181 18.66 3.01 5.30
N ARG A 182 19.61 3.78 5.82
CA ARG A 182 19.38 5.08 6.48
C ARG A 182 18.50 5.00 7.75
N ALA A 183 18.24 3.81 8.28
CA ALA A 183 17.64 3.66 9.61
C ALA A 183 18.67 3.94 10.71
N ASP A 184 18.16 4.23 11.90
CA ASP A 184 19.00 4.22 13.10
C ASP A 184 19.44 2.78 13.38
N MET A 185 20.73 2.49 13.16
CA MET A 185 21.28 1.14 13.30
C MET A 185 21.14 0.59 14.72
N SER A 186 21.12 1.44 15.75
CA SER A 186 20.89 1.00 17.13
C SER A 186 19.54 0.29 17.31
N LYS A 187 18.55 0.61 16.49
CA LYS A 187 17.22 -0.02 16.50
C LYS A 187 17.17 -1.35 15.75
N VAL A 188 18.01 -1.56 14.75
CA VAL A 188 17.90 -2.71 13.83
C VAL A 188 19.04 -3.71 13.93
N ASP A 189 20.17 -3.37 14.58
CA ASP A 189 21.34 -4.24 14.70
C ASP A 189 20.98 -5.62 15.26
N ARG A 190 20.29 -5.65 16.41
CA ARG A 190 19.87 -6.90 17.05
C ARG A 190 18.93 -7.73 16.16
N LEU A 191 18.06 -7.06 15.39
CA LEU A 191 17.18 -7.74 14.45
C LEU A 191 17.98 -8.41 13.33
N CYS A 192 18.95 -7.68 12.75
CA CYS A 192 19.83 -8.21 11.69
C CYS A 192 20.62 -9.46 12.15
N GLN A 193 20.96 -9.54 13.43
CA GLN A 193 21.66 -10.69 14.01
C GLN A 193 20.71 -11.86 14.35
N THR A 194 19.41 -11.62 14.43
CA THR A 194 18.43 -12.61 14.89
C THR A 194 17.75 -13.34 13.73
N VAL A 195 17.43 -12.65 12.63
CA VAL A 195 16.73 -13.23 11.49
C VAL A 195 17.67 -14.09 10.62
N SER A 196 17.13 -15.09 9.93
CA SER A 196 17.94 -15.91 9.01
C SER A 196 18.09 -15.30 7.63
N SER A 197 17.11 -14.51 7.20
CA SER A 197 17.18 -13.82 5.92
C SER A 197 16.38 -12.52 5.95
N MET A 198 16.95 -11.52 5.28
CA MET A 198 16.35 -10.20 5.12
C MET A 198 16.35 -9.84 3.64
N ARG A 199 15.23 -9.27 3.17
CA ARG A 199 15.05 -8.85 1.79
C ARG A 199 14.65 -7.39 1.71
N ILE A 200 15.06 -6.74 0.63
CA ILE A 200 14.69 -5.37 0.27
C ILE A 200 14.41 -5.40 -1.22
N LEU A 201 13.14 -5.61 -1.60
CA LEU A 201 12.79 -5.71 -3.01
C LEU A 201 12.52 -4.35 -3.65
N GLY A 202 12.04 -3.37 -2.88
CA GLY A 202 11.85 -2.00 -3.36
C GLY A 202 10.42 -1.67 -3.81
N SER A 203 9.44 -2.48 -3.43
CA SER A 203 8.01 -2.23 -3.58
C SER A 203 7.34 -2.51 -2.25
N VAL A 204 6.95 -1.47 -1.53
CA VAL A 204 6.41 -1.57 -0.17
C VAL A 204 5.09 -2.32 -0.14
N ALA A 205 4.18 -1.99 -1.04
CA ALA A 205 2.86 -2.60 -1.08
C ALA A 205 2.93 -4.11 -1.35
N ILE A 206 3.79 -4.53 -2.28
CA ILE A 206 3.98 -5.95 -2.61
C ILE A 206 4.65 -6.69 -1.44
N GLU A 207 5.72 -6.13 -0.85
CA GLU A 207 6.43 -6.78 0.25
C GLU A 207 5.57 -6.92 1.51
N LEU A 208 4.68 -5.95 1.77
CA LEU A 208 3.67 -6.06 2.81
C LEU A 208 2.67 -7.20 2.52
N CYS A 209 2.23 -7.37 1.28
CA CYS A 209 1.34 -8.46 0.90
C CYS A 209 1.98 -9.84 1.08
N TYR A 210 3.30 -9.96 0.98
CA TYR A 210 4.02 -11.20 1.29
C TYR A 210 3.94 -11.60 2.77
N VAL A 211 3.63 -10.67 3.66
CA VAL A 211 3.30 -11.03 5.05
C VAL A 211 1.90 -11.64 5.12
N ALA A 212 0.96 -11.11 4.35
CA ALA A 212 -0.44 -11.57 4.36
C ALA A 212 -0.62 -13.01 3.84
N ASP A 213 0.24 -13.44 2.91
CA ASP A 213 0.19 -14.81 2.33
C ASP A 213 1.17 -15.80 2.97
N GLY A 214 2.02 -15.32 3.88
CA GLY A 214 3.00 -16.14 4.60
C GLY A 214 4.33 -16.34 3.87
N THR A 215 4.58 -15.65 2.76
CA THR A 215 5.87 -15.61 2.06
C THR A 215 6.95 -14.99 2.94
N TYR A 216 6.60 -13.93 3.69
CA TYR A 216 7.41 -13.33 4.74
C TYR A 216 6.78 -13.58 6.11
N ASP A 217 7.63 -13.76 7.15
CA ASP A 217 7.18 -13.79 8.53
C ASP A 217 6.84 -12.39 9.06
N ALA A 218 7.54 -11.37 8.55
CA ALA A 218 7.29 -9.95 8.82
C ALA A 218 7.81 -9.04 7.71
N PHE A 219 7.32 -7.80 7.71
CA PHE A 219 7.91 -6.66 7.00
C PHE A 219 8.02 -5.48 7.96
N LEU A 220 9.12 -4.73 7.87
CA LEU A 220 9.30 -3.54 8.70
C LEU A 220 10.04 -2.40 7.99
N ASP A 221 9.61 -1.19 8.29
CA ASP A 221 10.31 0.04 7.99
C ASP A 221 10.19 0.99 9.19
N VAL A 222 11.29 1.17 9.89
CA VAL A 222 11.37 1.98 11.12
C VAL A 222 12.03 3.35 10.89
N ARG A 223 12.11 3.79 9.63
CA ARG A 223 12.72 5.07 9.26
C ARG A 223 11.81 6.27 9.43
N GLY A 224 10.48 6.05 9.59
CA GLY A 224 9.48 7.12 9.64
C GLY A 224 9.25 7.81 8.29
N ASN A 225 9.49 7.14 7.17
CA ASN A 225 9.47 7.73 5.83
C ASN A 225 8.41 7.13 4.90
N LEU A 226 7.63 6.12 5.34
CA LEU A 226 6.60 5.50 4.51
C LEU A 226 5.42 6.44 4.29
N ARG A 227 4.97 6.51 3.06
CA ARG A 227 3.79 7.26 2.66
C ARG A 227 2.53 6.43 2.91
N ILE A 228 1.44 7.13 3.14
CA ILE A 228 0.15 6.47 3.39
C ILE A 228 -0.36 5.76 2.15
N VAL A 229 -0.11 6.28 0.96
CA VAL A 229 -0.49 5.67 -0.32
C VAL A 229 0.16 4.30 -0.53
N ASP A 230 1.41 4.10 -0.07
CA ASP A 230 2.17 2.85 -0.23
C ASP A 230 1.59 1.71 0.64
N ILE A 231 1.00 2.04 1.78
CA ILE A 231 0.69 1.06 2.84
C ILE A 231 -0.80 0.82 3.07
N SER A 232 -1.68 1.75 2.63
CA SER A 232 -3.12 1.73 2.98
C SER A 232 -3.82 0.44 2.58
N ALA A 233 -3.66 -0.02 1.34
CA ALA A 233 -4.28 -1.25 0.86
C ALA A 233 -3.67 -2.48 1.53
N ALA A 234 -2.34 -2.55 1.57
CA ALA A 234 -1.61 -3.69 2.11
C ALA A 234 -1.86 -3.87 3.61
N LYS A 235 -2.01 -2.77 4.39
CA LYS A 235 -2.41 -2.83 5.81
C LYS A 235 -3.74 -3.57 5.97
N LEU A 236 -4.78 -3.18 5.23
CA LEU A 236 -6.07 -3.88 5.29
C LEU A 236 -5.93 -5.35 4.89
N ILE A 237 -5.17 -5.66 3.84
CA ILE A 237 -4.94 -7.03 3.37
C ILE A 237 -4.29 -7.88 4.47
N ILE A 238 -3.27 -7.35 5.17
CA ILE A 238 -2.62 -8.05 6.28
C ILE A 238 -3.59 -8.28 7.44
N GLU A 239 -4.33 -7.27 7.86
CA GLU A 239 -5.28 -7.37 8.98
C GLU A 239 -6.41 -8.36 8.67
N GLU A 240 -6.93 -8.34 7.44
CA GLU A 240 -7.97 -9.27 6.99
C GLU A 240 -7.44 -10.71 6.80
N SER A 241 -6.15 -10.89 6.54
CA SER A 241 -5.51 -12.22 6.57
C SER A 241 -5.24 -12.74 7.98
N LYS A 242 -5.41 -11.90 9.04
CA LYS A 242 -5.14 -12.13 10.46
C LYS A 242 -3.69 -11.89 10.87
N GLY A 243 -2.92 -11.16 10.07
CA GLY A 243 -1.65 -10.57 10.47
C GLY A 243 -1.84 -9.36 11.38
N ILE A 244 -0.75 -8.82 11.89
CA ILE A 244 -0.72 -7.68 12.80
C ILE A 244 0.06 -6.53 12.16
N VAL A 245 -0.46 -5.32 12.26
CA VAL A 245 0.21 -4.11 11.77
C VAL A 245 0.18 -3.01 12.83
N THR A 246 1.35 -2.47 13.17
CA THR A 246 1.51 -1.34 14.08
C THR A 246 2.67 -0.43 13.62
N ASP A 247 2.88 0.67 14.33
CA ASP A 247 4.16 1.39 14.28
C ASP A 247 5.25 0.67 15.11
N GLU A 248 6.47 1.20 15.13
CA GLU A 248 7.62 0.66 15.86
C GLU A 248 7.46 0.73 17.41
N LYS A 249 6.41 1.42 17.89
CA LYS A 249 6.05 1.54 19.32
C LYS A 249 4.84 0.69 19.67
N CYS A 250 4.49 -0.28 18.83
CA CYS A 250 3.32 -1.15 19.00
C CYS A 250 1.98 -0.40 19.06
N LYS A 251 1.87 0.78 18.45
CA LYS A 251 0.63 1.56 18.37
C LYS A 251 -0.04 1.37 17.03
N SER A 252 -1.37 1.38 17.03
CA SER A 252 -2.15 1.37 15.79
C SER A 252 -1.80 2.57 14.91
N LEU A 253 -1.66 2.36 13.62
CA LEU A 253 -1.46 3.43 12.66
C LEU A 253 -2.74 4.27 12.57
N LYS A 254 -2.59 5.59 12.78
CA LYS A 254 -3.70 6.57 12.79
C LYS A 254 -3.43 7.76 11.86
N SER A 255 -2.51 7.60 10.93
CA SER A 255 -2.20 8.65 9.95
C SER A 255 -3.43 9.00 9.12
N GLY A 256 -3.61 10.28 8.84
CA GLY A 256 -4.67 10.78 7.97
C GLY A 256 -4.47 10.31 6.52
N LEU A 257 -5.55 10.28 5.76
CA LEU A 257 -5.46 9.96 4.34
C LEU A 257 -4.95 11.20 3.58
N ASN A 258 -3.65 11.29 3.39
CA ASN A 258 -2.99 12.34 2.61
C ASN A 258 -1.61 11.87 2.11
N VAL A 259 -1.00 12.60 1.19
CA VAL A 259 0.29 12.23 0.59
C VAL A 259 1.50 12.74 1.35
N LEU A 260 1.33 13.58 2.36
CA LEU A 260 2.43 14.23 3.10
C LEU A 260 2.78 13.48 4.39
N ASP A 261 1.82 12.82 5.02
CA ASP A 261 2.05 12.06 6.25
C ASP A 261 3.05 10.95 6.01
N ARG A 262 3.93 10.77 6.97
CA ARG A 262 4.95 9.73 6.98
C ARG A 262 4.83 8.91 8.26
N THR A 263 5.10 7.61 8.15
CA THR A 263 5.02 6.69 9.29
C THR A 263 6.11 5.63 9.23
N SER A 264 6.30 4.96 10.34
CA SER A 264 6.96 3.64 10.40
C SER A 264 5.91 2.55 10.35
N ILE A 265 6.30 1.34 9.98
CA ILE A 265 5.43 0.17 9.99
C ILE A 265 6.19 -1.06 10.48
N VAL A 266 5.51 -1.87 11.29
CA VAL A 266 5.89 -3.23 11.64
C VAL A 266 4.69 -4.12 11.34
N ALA A 267 4.81 -4.94 10.31
CA ALA A 267 3.80 -5.92 9.91
C ALA A 267 4.32 -7.33 10.21
N SER A 268 3.49 -8.21 10.78
CA SER A 268 3.91 -9.53 11.24
C SER A 268 2.82 -10.57 11.05
N CYS A 269 3.23 -11.81 10.91
CA CYS A 269 2.34 -12.94 10.66
C CYS A 269 1.35 -13.21 11.80
N ASN A 270 1.69 -12.93 13.07
CA ASN A 270 0.79 -13.11 14.22
C ASN A 270 1.28 -12.32 15.44
N LYS A 271 0.46 -12.32 16.51
CA LYS A 271 0.68 -11.53 17.71
C LYS A 271 1.94 -11.92 18.49
N ASP A 272 2.25 -13.22 18.60
CA ASP A 272 3.42 -13.68 19.35
C ASP A 272 4.69 -13.25 18.66
N PHE A 273 4.78 -13.46 17.34
CA PHE A 273 5.89 -13.03 16.52
C PHE A 273 6.05 -11.50 16.54
N HIS A 274 4.94 -10.76 16.41
CA HIS A 274 4.93 -9.30 16.44
C HIS A 274 5.52 -8.76 17.75
N LYS A 275 5.11 -9.31 18.88
CA LYS A 275 5.66 -8.95 20.19
C LYS A 275 7.17 -9.16 20.24
N GLY A 276 7.68 -10.28 19.73
CA GLY A 276 9.12 -10.55 19.65
C GLY A 276 9.89 -9.54 18.79
N ILE A 277 9.33 -9.13 17.64
CA ILE A 277 9.92 -8.05 16.82
C ILE A 277 9.99 -6.73 17.61
N ILE A 278 8.89 -6.31 18.22
CA ILE A 278 8.82 -5.05 18.98
C ILE A 278 9.83 -5.05 20.16
N GLU A 279 9.96 -6.16 20.88
CA GLU A 279 10.95 -6.31 21.96
C GLU A 279 12.39 -6.21 21.45
N ILE A 280 12.69 -6.78 20.28
CA ILE A 280 14.01 -6.69 19.63
C ILE A 280 14.32 -5.25 19.22
N LEU A 281 13.32 -4.51 18.72
CA LEU A 281 13.45 -3.10 18.35
C LEU A 281 13.55 -2.16 19.57
N GLY A 282 13.38 -2.65 20.79
CA GLY A 282 13.43 -1.85 22.02
C GLY A 282 12.16 -1.00 22.25
N GLY A 283 11.04 -1.41 21.68
CA GLY A 283 9.77 -0.67 21.70
C GLY A 283 8.84 -0.92 22.89
N ILE A 284 9.28 -1.65 23.92
CA ILE A 284 8.52 -1.88 25.17
C ILE A 284 9.42 -1.63 26.37
#